data_0ebe3d5e129862f5b19bdbc13ba1f827
#
_entry.id   0ebe3d5e129862f5b19bdbc13ba1f827
#
_cell.length_a   1.000
_cell.length_b   1.000
_cell.length_c   1.000
_cell.angle_alpha   90.00
_cell.angle_beta   90.00
_cell.angle_gamma   90.00
#
_symmetry.space_group_name_H-M   'P 1'
#
loop_
_entity.id
_entity.type
_entity.pdbx_description
1 polymer ?
#
loop_
_entity_poly.entity_id
_entity_poly.type
_entity_poly.pdbx_seq_one_letter_code
_entity_poly.pdbx_strand_id
1 'polypeptide(L)'
;MVGHNTDIVGFETSIKKSKYDPNNKEVLILGAGGVVPSIIFALIKMKVSKIKICNRTKEKAENLKKIYKNIEIIDWGETSNFDMIINATSLGLKETDNLNLNFSSVTKNKFFYDVIYNPKETNFLKTGKSLGNKTLNGKLMFIYQAISAFNIWHGLEPEINQDVIKFLDQ
;
A
#
# COMPACT_ATOMS: atom_id res chain seq x y z
N MET A 1 -24.73 12.75 -10.54
CA MET A 1 -24.22 11.64 -9.69
C MET A 1 -22.83 12.06 -9.23
N VAL A 2 -22.56 12.02 -7.92
CA VAL A 2 -21.25 12.36 -7.36
C VAL A 2 -20.62 11.06 -6.85
N GLY A 3 -19.39 10.77 -7.28
CA GLY A 3 -18.63 9.60 -6.82
C GLY A 3 -17.54 10.01 -5.83
N HIS A 4 -17.29 9.18 -4.84
CA HIS A 4 -16.22 9.37 -3.86
C HIS A 4 -15.28 8.15 -3.86
N ASN A 5 -13.99 8.41 -3.73
CA ASN A 5 -12.98 7.36 -3.59
C ASN A 5 -12.47 7.32 -2.14
N THR A 6 -12.93 6.35 -1.38
CA THR A 6 -12.58 6.22 0.04
C THR A 6 -11.26 5.51 0.28
N ASP A 7 -10.71 4.79 -0.70
CA ASP A 7 -9.39 4.14 -0.61
C ASP A 7 -8.27 5.15 -0.37
N ILE A 8 -8.39 6.34 -0.98
CA ILE A 8 -7.42 7.43 -0.79
C ILE A 8 -7.34 7.80 0.69
N VAL A 9 -8.50 8.05 1.31
CA VAL A 9 -8.59 8.42 2.73
C VAL A 9 -8.11 7.27 3.62
N GLY A 10 -8.50 6.04 3.29
CA GLY A 10 -8.07 4.84 4.01
C GLY A 10 -6.55 4.70 4.02
N PHE A 11 -5.92 4.79 2.86
CA PHE A 11 -4.46 4.70 2.74
C PHE A 11 -3.74 5.84 3.47
N GLU A 12 -4.13 7.11 3.22
CA GLU A 12 -3.53 8.27 3.90
C GLU A 12 -3.60 8.14 5.43
N THR A 13 -4.77 7.76 5.94
CA THR A 13 -4.97 7.63 7.39
C THR A 13 -4.15 6.47 7.95
N SER A 14 -4.06 5.34 7.24
CA SER A 14 -3.25 4.21 7.67
C SER A 14 -1.77 4.58 7.82
N ILE A 15 -1.22 5.32 6.86
CA ILE A 15 0.17 5.81 6.92
C ILE A 15 0.38 6.78 8.09
N LYS A 16 -0.53 7.76 8.27
CA LYS A 16 -0.46 8.71 9.40
C LYS A 16 -0.49 7.99 10.75
N LYS A 17 -1.40 7.02 10.91
CA LYS A 17 -1.52 6.23 12.15
C LYS A 17 -0.30 5.34 12.41
N SER A 18 0.41 4.91 11.37
CA SER A 18 1.67 4.17 11.50
C SER A 18 2.84 5.04 11.98
N LYS A 19 2.66 6.37 12.04
CA LYS A 19 3.73 7.35 12.34
C LYS A 19 4.90 7.27 11.35
N TYR A 20 4.64 6.90 10.10
CA TYR A 20 5.60 6.96 9.01
C TYR A 20 5.34 8.25 8.21
N ASP A 21 6.40 9.02 7.94
CA ASP A 21 6.33 10.20 7.08
C ASP A 21 6.90 9.86 5.70
N PRO A 22 6.06 9.80 4.65
CA PRO A 22 6.50 9.53 3.29
C PRO A 22 7.01 10.79 2.56
N ASN A 23 6.96 11.97 3.16
CA ASN A 23 7.40 13.20 2.54
C ASN A 23 8.87 13.10 2.09
N ASN A 24 9.16 13.51 0.85
CA ASN A 24 10.47 13.42 0.20
C ASN A 24 11.06 12.00 0.12
N LYS A 25 10.25 10.95 0.23
CA LYS A 25 10.68 9.55 0.15
C LYS A 25 10.48 8.98 -1.25
N GLU A 26 11.30 7.99 -1.63
CA GLU A 26 11.10 7.18 -2.83
C GLU A 26 10.22 5.97 -2.50
N VAL A 27 9.16 5.78 -3.28
CA VAL A 27 8.19 4.70 -3.07
C VAL A 27 8.18 3.76 -4.27
N LEU A 28 8.29 2.45 -3.99
CA LEU A 28 8.13 1.38 -4.97
C LEU A 28 6.77 0.70 -4.78
N ILE A 29 5.94 0.67 -5.82
CA ILE A 29 4.66 -0.03 -5.83
C ILE A 29 4.78 -1.29 -6.66
N LEU A 30 4.47 -2.42 -6.04
CA LEU A 30 4.35 -3.71 -6.69
C LEU A 30 2.89 -3.92 -7.10
N GLY A 31 2.65 -3.99 -8.41
CA GLY A 31 1.32 -4.16 -8.98
C GLY A 31 0.77 -2.90 -9.66
N ALA A 32 -0.25 -3.11 -10.50
CA ALA A 32 -0.98 -2.07 -11.23
C ALA A 32 -2.48 -2.41 -11.27
N GLY A 33 -3.01 -2.86 -10.12
CA GLY A 33 -4.41 -3.20 -9.92
C GLY A 33 -5.30 -1.99 -9.63
N GLY A 34 -6.60 -2.24 -9.37
CA GLY A 34 -7.62 -1.20 -9.19
C GLY A 34 -7.37 -0.24 -8.03
N VAL A 35 -6.68 -0.66 -6.97
CA VAL A 35 -6.36 0.18 -5.81
C VAL A 35 -5.17 1.12 -6.06
N VAL A 36 -4.31 0.79 -7.04
CA VAL A 36 -3.05 1.52 -7.27
C VAL A 36 -3.25 3.00 -7.65
N PRO A 37 -4.22 3.38 -8.49
CA PRO A 37 -4.52 4.80 -8.74
C PRO A 37 -4.79 5.60 -7.47
N SER A 38 -5.52 5.02 -6.51
CA SER A 38 -5.83 5.66 -5.21
C SER A 38 -4.56 5.84 -4.37
N ILE A 39 -3.69 4.84 -4.35
CA ILE A 39 -2.41 4.87 -3.65
C ILE A 39 -1.49 5.94 -4.27
N ILE A 40 -1.36 5.97 -5.60
CA ILE A 40 -0.55 6.98 -6.29
C ILE A 40 -1.02 8.38 -5.95
N PHE A 41 -2.34 8.62 -6.03
CA PHE A 41 -2.93 9.93 -5.72
C PHE A 41 -2.62 10.35 -4.27
N ALA A 42 -2.78 9.44 -3.32
CA ALA A 42 -2.46 9.68 -1.91
C ALA A 42 -0.98 10.00 -1.70
N LEU A 43 -0.07 9.25 -2.34
CA LEU A 43 1.37 9.46 -2.26
C LEU A 43 1.79 10.83 -2.84
N ILE A 44 1.21 11.24 -3.97
CA ILE A 44 1.44 12.56 -4.55
C ILE A 44 1.00 13.66 -3.55
N LYS A 45 -0.17 13.51 -2.94
CA LYS A 45 -0.69 14.45 -1.93
C LYS A 45 0.20 14.49 -0.68
N MET A 46 0.83 13.36 -0.32
CA MET A 46 1.81 13.25 0.76
C MET A 46 3.21 13.73 0.37
N LYS A 47 3.38 14.27 -0.86
CA LYS A 47 4.63 14.88 -1.35
C LYS A 47 5.82 13.91 -1.36
N VAL A 48 5.61 12.66 -1.77
CA VAL A 48 6.74 11.76 -2.03
C VAL A 48 7.61 12.30 -3.16
N SER A 49 8.91 12.05 -3.09
CA SER A 49 9.85 12.56 -4.10
C SER A 49 9.77 11.78 -5.41
N LYS A 50 9.49 10.47 -5.33
CA LYS A 50 9.49 9.59 -6.50
C LYS A 50 8.55 8.40 -6.29
N ILE A 51 7.82 8.03 -7.33
CA ILE A 51 7.00 6.81 -7.35
C ILE A 51 7.50 5.93 -8.48
N LYS A 52 7.93 4.72 -8.12
CA LYS A 52 8.29 3.64 -9.04
C LYS A 52 7.19 2.59 -9.03
N ILE A 53 6.87 2.03 -10.18
CA ILE A 53 5.88 0.96 -10.29
C ILE A 53 6.49 -0.19 -11.08
N CYS A 54 6.35 -1.40 -10.56
CA CYS A 54 6.57 -2.60 -11.34
C CYS A 54 5.31 -3.46 -11.37
N ASN A 55 5.04 -4.07 -12.52
CA ASN A 55 3.91 -4.99 -12.69
C ASN A 55 4.27 -6.06 -13.70
N ARG A 56 3.86 -7.31 -13.42
CA ARG A 56 4.09 -8.44 -14.33
C ARG A 56 3.62 -8.16 -15.76
N THR A 57 2.46 -7.50 -15.91
CA THR A 57 1.94 -7.03 -17.21
C THR A 57 2.30 -5.56 -17.37
N LYS A 58 3.37 -5.27 -18.09
CA LYS A 58 3.94 -3.91 -18.25
C LYS A 58 2.93 -2.90 -18.76
N GLU A 59 2.06 -3.30 -19.69
CA GLU A 59 1.01 -2.45 -20.26
C GLU A 59 0.10 -1.80 -19.20
N LYS A 60 -0.23 -2.52 -18.11
CA LYS A 60 -1.04 -1.95 -17.01
C LYS A 60 -0.31 -0.80 -16.30
N ALA A 61 0.99 -0.93 -16.07
CA ALA A 61 1.80 0.14 -15.50
C ALA A 61 1.93 1.33 -16.48
N GLU A 62 2.07 1.07 -17.79
CA GLU A 62 2.11 2.11 -18.81
C GLU A 62 0.80 2.90 -18.89
N ASN A 63 -0.34 2.26 -18.72
CA ASN A 63 -1.63 2.94 -18.67
C ASN A 63 -1.73 3.87 -17.44
N LEU A 64 -1.18 3.48 -16.30
CA LEU A 64 -1.07 4.37 -15.14
C LEU A 64 -0.14 5.55 -15.43
N LYS A 65 0.98 5.34 -16.14
CA LYS A 65 1.91 6.42 -16.52
C LYS A 65 1.29 7.44 -17.46
N LYS A 66 0.35 7.05 -18.31
CA LYS A 66 -0.41 8.00 -19.16
C LYS A 66 -1.22 8.99 -18.31
N ILE A 67 -1.74 8.54 -17.16
CA ILE A 67 -2.54 9.36 -16.22
C ILE A 67 -1.62 10.15 -15.29
N TYR A 68 -0.62 9.47 -14.72
CA TYR A 68 0.30 10.03 -13.73
C TYR A 68 1.70 10.16 -14.35
N LYS A 69 1.99 11.28 -15.01
CA LYS A 69 3.21 11.48 -15.81
C LYS A 69 4.53 11.36 -15.01
N ASN A 70 4.46 11.58 -13.69
CA ASN A 70 5.64 11.62 -12.82
C ASN A 70 5.98 10.26 -12.17
N ILE A 71 5.39 9.15 -12.65
CA ILE A 71 5.78 7.83 -12.18
C ILE A 71 6.83 7.21 -13.11
N GLU A 72 7.72 6.41 -12.54
CA GLU A 72 8.71 5.61 -13.25
C GLU A 72 8.25 4.15 -13.31
N ILE A 73 8.40 3.53 -14.47
CA ILE A 73 8.12 2.10 -14.62
C ILE A 73 9.46 1.38 -14.59
N ILE A 74 9.57 0.38 -13.72
CA ILE A 74 10.73 -0.50 -13.63
C ILE A 74 10.31 -1.95 -13.94
N ASP A 75 11.27 -2.79 -14.28
CA ASP A 75 10.99 -4.17 -14.57
C ASP A 75 10.68 -4.98 -13.31
N TRP A 76 9.86 -6.03 -13.46
CA TRP A 76 9.55 -6.92 -12.34
C TRP A 76 10.82 -7.65 -11.89
N GLY A 77 11.11 -7.56 -10.61
CA GLY A 77 12.35 -8.10 -10.02
C GLY A 77 13.35 -7.02 -9.59
N GLU A 78 13.24 -5.82 -10.14
CA GLU A 78 14.06 -4.70 -9.68
C GLU A 78 13.56 -4.17 -8.34
N THR A 79 14.37 -4.36 -7.30
CA THR A 79 14.09 -3.90 -5.92
C THR A 79 15.05 -2.79 -5.49
N SER A 80 15.66 -2.08 -6.45
CA SER A 80 16.65 -1.06 -6.16
C SER A 80 16.01 0.24 -5.63
N ASN A 81 16.67 0.81 -4.62
CA ASN A 81 16.43 2.15 -4.07
C ASN A 81 14.97 2.54 -3.85
N PHE A 82 14.48 2.23 -2.68
CA PHE A 82 13.21 2.74 -2.15
C PHE A 82 13.38 3.05 -0.65
N ASP A 83 12.54 3.93 -0.13
CA ASP A 83 12.34 4.13 1.31
C ASP A 83 11.09 3.38 1.78
N MET A 84 10.09 3.28 0.90
CA MET A 84 8.86 2.54 1.14
C MET A 84 8.58 1.62 -0.04
N ILE A 85 8.16 0.40 0.26
CA ILE A 85 7.68 -0.56 -0.75
C ILE A 85 6.27 -1.00 -0.40
N ILE A 86 5.39 -1.02 -1.40
CA ILE A 86 3.97 -1.32 -1.25
C ILE A 86 3.64 -2.55 -2.09
N ASN A 87 3.19 -3.63 -1.46
CA ASN A 87 2.56 -4.72 -2.17
C ASN A 87 1.09 -4.39 -2.43
N ALA A 88 0.76 -4.09 -3.68
CA ALA A 88 -0.60 -3.88 -4.19
C ALA A 88 -1.01 -4.97 -5.19
N THR A 89 -0.40 -6.15 -5.07
CA THR A 89 -0.77 -7.36 -5.84
C THR A 89 -1.68 -8.26 -5.01
N SER A 90 -2.19 -9.32 -5.62
CA SER A 90 -2.87 -10.42 -4.92
C SER A 90 -1.91 -11.47 -4.35
N LEU A 91 -0.60 -11.35 -4.61
CA LEU A 91 0.40 -12.30 -4.11
C LEU A 91 0.63 -12.09 -2.62
N GLY A 92 0.25 -13.07 -1.84
CA GLY A 92 0.24 -13.05 -0.38
C GLY A 92 -1.13 -13.38 0.23
N LEU A 93 -2.19 -13.49 -0.59
CA LEU A 93 -3.51 -13.96 -0.13
C LEU A 93 -3.49 -15.43 0.30
N LYS A 94 -2.62 -16.23 -0.31
CA LYS A 94 -2.38 -17.62 0.07
C LYS A 94 -0.99 -17.74 0.69
N GLU A 95 -0.82 -18.62 1.67
CA GLU A 95 0.48 -18.88 2.30
C GLU A 95 1.55 -19.33 1.31
N THR A 96 1.14 -19.98 0.22
CA THR A 96 2.03 -20.44 -0.85
C THR A 96 2.46 -19.33 -1.80
N ASP A 97 1.82 -18.17 -1.76
CA ASP A 97 2.14 -17.06 -2.65
C ASP A 97 3.50 -16.46 -2.31
N ASN A 98 4.28 -16.19 -3.37
CA ASN A 98 5.56 -15.53 -3.25
C ASN A 98 5.72 -14.50 -4.38
N LEU A 99 6.21 -13.33 -4.01
CA LEU A 99 6.55 -12.28 -4.99
C LEU A 99 7.79 -12.64 -5.83
N ASN A 100 8.62 -13.59 -5.37
CA ASN A 100 9.89 -13.99 -5.99
C ASN A 100 10.81 -12.78 -6.28
N LEU A 101 10.86 -11.85 -5.35
CA LEU A 101 11.72 -10.67 -5.41
C LEU A 101 12.97 -10.88 -4.56
N ASN A 102 14.10 -10.38 -5.05
CA ASN A 102 15.35 -10.42 -4.29
C ASN A 102 15.49 -9.15 -3.44
N PHE A 103 15.42 -9.32 -2.12
CA PHE A 103 15.59 -8.25 -1.14
C PHE A 103 16.95 -8.26 -0.45
N SER A 104 17.94 -9.02 -0.94
CA SER A 104 19.27 -9.17 -0.30
C SER A 104 20.04 -7.84 -0.19
N SER A 105 19.80 -6.90 -1.09
CA SER A 105 20.42 -5.56 -1.09
C SER A 105 19.64 -4.52 -0.28
N VAL A 106 18.47 -4.89 0.27
CA VAL A 106 17.63 -3.94 1.00
C VAL A 106 18.19 -3.68 2.39
N THR A 107 18.48 -2.44 2.67
CA THR A 107 19.01 -1.99 3.97
C THR A 107 17.90 -1.80 5.01
N LYS A 108 18.30 -1.57 6.27
CA LYS A 108 17.37 -1.23 7.36
C LYS A 108 16.74 0.16 7.16
N ASN A 109 15.74 0.47 8.00
CA ASN A 109 15.00 1.74 8.01
C ASN A 109 14.10 1.96 6.78
N LYS A 110 13.71 0.88 6.11
CA LYS A 110 12.68 0.90 5.08
C LYS A 110 11.30 0.61 5.66
N PHE A 111 10.26 0.93 4.88
CA PHE A 111 8.89 0.68 5.27
C PHE A 111 8.21 -0.26 4.28
N PHE A 112 7.79 -1.42 4.75
CA PHE A 112 7.08 -2.44 3.96
C PHE A 112 5.58 -2.34 4.26
N TYR A 113 4.81 -1.97 3.26
CA TYR A 113 3.35 -1.85 3.34
C TYR A 113 2.70 -2.91 2.46
N ASP A 114 1.77 -3.67 2.99
CA ASP A 114 0.96 -4.61 2.22
C ASP A 114 -0.51 -4.16 2.22
N VAL A 115 -1.17 -4.09 1.06
CA VAL A 115 -2.60 -3.80 1.01
C VAL A 115 -3.43 -4.99 1.49
N ILE A 116 -2.84 -6.18 1.55
CA ILE A 116 -3.47 -7.39 2.09
C ILE A 116 -3.55 -7.25 3.61
N TYR A 117 -4.70 -7.55 4.18
CA TYR A 117 -4.93 -7.57 5.62
C TYR A 117 -5.25 -8.97 6.18
N ASN A 118 -5.66 -9.87 5.32
CA ASN A 118 -5.87 -11.29 5.64
C ASN A 118 -5.19 -12.16 4.58
N PRO A 119 -4.13 -12.92 4.94
CA PRO A 119 -3.59 -13.14 6.28
C PRO A 119 -2.98 -11.86 6.89
N LYS A 120 -2.93 -11.81 8.23
CA LYS A 120 -2.42 -10.66 8.99
C LYS A 120 -0.95 -10.34 8.69
N GLU A 121 -0.14 -11.35 8.41
CA GLU A 121 1.28 -11.22 8.08
C GLU A 121 1.61 -12.09 6.87
N THR A 122 1.73 -11.46 5.71
CA THR A 122 2.11 -12.11 4.45
C THR A 122 3.60 -12.44 4.42
N ASN A 123 4.04 -13.32 3.52
CA ASN A 123 5.47 -13.61 3.32
C ASN A 123 6.28 -12.35 2.98
N PHE A 124 5.67 -11.39 2.29
CA PHE A 124 6.26 -10.09 2.01
C PHE A 124 6.56 -9.31 3.30
N LEU A 125 5.60 -9.22 4.22
CA LEU A 125 5.80 -8.54 5.51
C LEU A 125 6.78 -9.29 6.41
N LYS A 126 6.72 -10.63 6.44
CA LYS A 126 7.70 -11.46 7.16
C LYS A 126 9.13 -11.17 6.68
N THR A 127 9.33 -11.06 5.35
CA THR A 127 10.62 -10.70 4.77
C THR A 127 11.07 -9.30 5.21
N GLY A 128 10.21 -8.29 5.11
CA GLY A 128 10.55 -6.94 5.56
C GLY A 128 10.97 -6.90 7.03
N LYS A 129 10.25 -7.62 7.89
CA LYS A 129 10.52 -7.72 9.32
C LYS A 129 11.83 -8.44 9.62
N SER A 130 12.13 -9.56 8.93
CA SER A 130 13.38 -10.30 9.10
C SER A 130 14.61 -9.48 8.72
N LEU A 131 14.47 -8.55 7.78
CA LEU A 131 15.49 -7.57 7.38
C LEU A 131 15.59 -6.38 8.35
N GLY A 132 14.82 -6.37 9.45
CA GLY A 132 14.83 -5.31 10.46
C GLY A 132 14.13 -4.03 10.02
N ASN A 133 13.18 -4.13 9.11
CA ASN A 133 12.41 -3.03 8.59
C ASN A 133 11.03 -2.91 9.27
N LYS A 134 10.43 -1.73 9.19
CA LYS A 134 9.07 -1.49 9.68
C LYS A 134 8.06 -2.07 8.70
N THR A 135 7.03 -2.72 9.21
CA THR A 135 6.00 -3.38 8.40
C THR A 135 4.60 -2.92 8.81
N LEU A 136 3.68 -2.85 7.85
CA LEU A 136 2.27 -2.55 8.08
C LEU A 136 1.42 -3.30 7.05
N ASN A 137 0.36 -3.96 7.52
CA ASN A 137 -0.63 -4.60 6.64
C ASN A 137 -1.78 -3.65 6.29
N GLY A 138 -2.67 -4.08 5.38
CA GLY A 138 -3.78 -3.29 4.87
C GLY A 138 -4.96 -3.07 5.82
N LYS A 139 -4.93 -3.63 7.04
CA LYS A 139 -6.06 -3.59 7.98
C LYS A 139 -6.54 -2.17 8.30
N LEU A 140 -5.60 -1.26 8.60
CA LEU A 140 -5.97 0.13 8.87
C LEU A 140 -6.57 0.82 7.65
N MET A 141 -6.03 0.56 6.46
CA MET A 141 -6.59 1.08 5.21
C MET A 141 -8.02 0.59 5.02
N PHE A 142 -8.28 -0.70 5.21
CA PHE A 142 -9.60 -1.30 5.12
C PHE A 142 -10.59 -0.66 6.10
N ILE A 143 -10.20 -0.45 7.35
CA ILE A 143 -11.03 0.18 8.38
C ILE A 143 -11.36 1.64 7.99
N TYR A 144 -10.35 2.44 7.68
CA TYR A 144 -10.57 3.87 7.47
C TYR A 144 -11.29 4.19 6.15
N GLN A 145 -11.14 3.36 5.10
CA GLN A 145 -11.97 3.51 3.91
C GLN A 145 -13.45 3.22 4.22
N ALA A 146 -13.73 2.21 5.06
CA ALA A 146 -15.08 1.88 5.48
C ALA A 146 -15.72 2.99 6.33
N ILE A 147 -14.97 3.56 7.29
CA ILE A 147 -15.41 4.73 8.06
C ILE A 147 -15.76 5.88 7.13
N SER A 148 -14.88 6.19 6.17
CA SER A 148 -15.10 7.27 5.22
C SER A 148 -16.36 7.04 4.38
N ALA A 149 -16.59 5.80 3.91
CA ALA A 149 -17.80 5.44 3.19
C ALA A 149 -19.06 5.59 4.07
N PHE A 150 -19.02 5.10 5.30
CA PHE A 150 -20.12 5.21 6.25
C PHE A 150 -20.46 6.68 6.55
N ASN A 151 -19.44 7.52 6.77
CA ASN A 151 -19.64 8.95 6.99
C ASN A 151 -20.32 9.63 5.78
N ILE A 152 -19.90 9.31 4.55
CA ILE A 152 -20.50 9.85 3.34
C ILE A 152 -21.98 9.47 3.23
N TRP A 153 -22.36 8.26 3.62
CA TRP A 153 -23.73 7.76 3.48
C TRP A 153 -24.65 8.22 4.61
N HIS A 154 -24.12 8.34 5.84
CA HIS A 154 -24.94 8.57 7.04
C HIS A 154 -24.68 9.90 7.73
N GLY A 155 -23.64 10.66 7.33
CA GLY A 155 -23.25 11.90 8.00
C GLY A 155 -22.69 11.72 9.41
N LEU A 156 -22.31 10.48 9.77
CA LEU A 156 -21.81 10.08 11.08
C LEU A 156 -20.46 9.40 10.95
N GLU A 157 -19.55 9.66 11.89
CA GLU A 157 -18.28 8.96 11.98
C GLU A 157 -18.37 7.90 13.07
N PRO A 158 -18.34 6.59 12.73
CA PRO A 158 -18.45 5.53 13.71
C PRO A 158 -17.19 5.46 14.58
N GLU A 159 -17.37 5.24 15.88
CA GLU A 159 -16.25 4.94 16.77
C GLU A 159 -15.70 3.54 16.50
N ILE A 160 -14.39 3.44 16.34
CA ILE A 160 -13.69 2.17 16.21
C ILE A 160 -13.12 1.80 17.55
N ASN A 161 -13.79 0.88 18.20
CA ASN A 161 -13.32 0.28 19.44
C ASN A 161 -12.42 -0.95 19.16
N GLN A 162 -11.79 -1.45 20.22
CA GLN A 162 -10.90 -2.63 20.15
C GLN A 162 -11.63 -3.89 19.66
N ASP A 163 -12.94 -4.00 19.88
CA ASP A 163 -13.69 -5.19 19.49
C ASP A 163 -13.90 -5.24 17.98
N VAL A 164 -14.19 -4.11 17.33
CA VAL A 164 -14.23 -4.00 15.87
C VAL A 164 -12.89 -4.39 15.25
N ILE A 165 -11.79 -3.96 15.88
CA ILE A 165 -10.44 -4.31 15.40
C ILE A 165 -10.17 -5.80 15.53
N LYS A 166 -10.60 -6.44 16.62
CA LYS A 166 -10.44 -7.88 16.88
C LYS A 166 -11.23 -8.74 15.90
N PHE A 167 -12.42 -8.31 15.47
CA PHE A 167 -13.22 -9.03 14.47
C PHE A 167 -12.48 -9.24 13.14
N LEU A 168 -11.58 -8.34 12.80
CA LEU A 168 -10.75 -8.44 11.59
C LEU A 168 -9.47 -9.28 11.78
N ASP A 169 -9.26 -9.81 12.99
CA ASP A 169 -8.11 -10.69 13.32
C ASP A 169 -8.50 -12.18 13.33
N GLN A 170 -9.76 -12.53 13.03
CA GLN A 170 -10.29 -13.91 13.01
C GLN A 170 -10.06 -14.61 11.68
#